data_b2ddbb25777249f7b422c29689ca09d6
#
_entry.id   b2ddbb25777249f7b422c29689ca09d6
#
_cell.length_a   1.000
_cell.length_b   1.000
_cell.length_c   1.000
_cell.angle_alpha   90.00
_cell.angle_beta   90.00
_cell.angle_gamma   90.00
#
_symmetry.space_group_name_H-M   'P 1'
#
loop_
_entity.id
_entity.type
_entity.pdbx_description
1 polymer ?
#
loop_
_entity_poly.entity_id
_entity_poly.type
_entity_poly.pdbx_seq_one_letter_code
_entity_poly.pdbx_strand_id
1 'polypeptide(L)'
;MTYTDLTEMLEHHLETQNSIWVASISLKGVPMRMVYPTGNPFPIWQPSARDGMPDTILGRPVVWTEKVPLAGSAGDIGLYDFNHYWIGDRQALTFASTNAEYFKYDQTSYRMVHRVDGRPWMNTPFTLQDGTSTVSPFVILGAKTT
;
A
#
# COMPACT_ATOMS: atom_id res chain seq x y z
N MET A 1 -13.11 -7.78 -5.96
CA MET A 1 -11.77 -8.12 -6.49
C MET A 1 -11.85 -9.44 -7.23
N THR A 2 -11.41 -9.46 -8.49
CA THR A 2 -11.35 -10.62 -9.38
C THR A 2 -9.92 -10.77 -9.90
N TYR A 3 -9.63 -11.87 -10.62
CA TYR A 3 -8.33 -12.03 -11.29
C TYR A 3 -8.08 -10.93 -12.33
N THR A 4 -9.11 -10.60 -13.10
CA THR A 4 -9.04 -9.53 -14.11
C THR A 4 -8.67 -8.19 -13.49
N ASP A 5 -9.26 -7.84 -12.34
CA ASP A 5 -8.93 -6.60 -11.63
C ASP A 5 -7.43 -6.52 -11.30
N LEU A 6 -6.82 -7.64 -10.85
CA LEU A 6 -5.39 -7.68 -10.54
C LEU A 6 -4.49 -7.56 -11.77
N THR A 7 -4.88 -8.18 -12.88
CA THR A 7 -4.11 -8.07 -14.14
C THR A 7 -4.21 -6.69 -14.75
N GLU A 8 -5.39 -6.07 -14.75
CA GLU A 8 -5.57 -4.69 -15.18
C GLU A 8 -4.74 -3.71 -14.34
N MET A 9 -4.67 -3.92 -13.04
CA MET A 9 -3.79 -3.11 -12.19
C MET A 9 -2.31 -3.26 -12.55
N LEU A 10 -1.86 -4.46 -12.95
CA LEU A 10 -0.50 -4.66 -13.43
C LEU A 10 -0.24 -3.96 -14.77
N GLU A 11 -1.21 -3.98 -15.69
CA GLU A 11 -1.11 -3.31 -16.98
C GLU A 11 -0.97 -1.77 -16.84
N HIS A 12 -1.65 -1.20 -15.85
CA HIS A 12 -1.57 0.23 -15.56
C HIS A 12 -0.44 0.63 -14.61
N HIS A 13 0.30 -0.35 -14.10
CA HIS A 13 1.40 -0.07 -13.19
C HIS A 13 2.71 0.19 -13.94
N LEU A 14 3.40 1.26 -13.55
CA LEU A 14 4.78 1.49 -14.02
C LEU A 14 5.67 0.40 -13.41
N GLU A 15 6.02 -0.57 -14.25
CA GLU A 15 6.71 -1.76 -13.78
C GLU A 15 8.10 -1.47 -13.25
N THR A 16 8.32 -1.71 -11.97
CA THR A 16 9.60 -1.65 -11.31
C THR A 16 9.81 -2.91 -10.46
N GLN A 17 11.06 -3.26 -10.20
CA GLN A 17 11.40 -4.44 -9.40
C GLN A 17 10.94 -4.33 -7.93
N ASN A 18 10.70 -3.10 -7.45
CA ASN A 18 10.40 -2.82 -6.04
C ASN A 18 8.90 -2.59 -5.77
N SER A 19 8.05 -2.97 -6.70
CA SER A 19 6.60 -2.83 -6.52
C SER A 19 6.09 -3.83 -5.51
N ILE A 20 5.22 -3.37 -4.61
CA ILE A 20 4.59 -4.16 -3.57
C ILE A 20 3.07 -3.99 -3.58
N TRP A 21 2.36 -5.05 -3.28
CA TRP A 21 0.94 -5.00 -3.01
C TRP A 21 0.70 -4.52 -1.58
N VAL A 22 -0.21 -3.58 -1.40
CA VAL A 22 -0.74 -3.23 -0.08
C VAL A 22 -2.23 -3.50 -0.09
N ALA A 23 -2.68 -4.35 0.80
CA ALA A 23 -4.06 -4.82 0.81
C ALA A 23 -4.64 -4.85 2.22
N SER A 24 -5.95 -4.67 2.29
CA SER A 24 -6.69 -4.80 3.54
C SER A 24 -6.65 -6.23 4.07
N ILE A 25 -6.46 -6.38 5.38
CA ILE A 25 -6.56 -7.67 6.07
C ILE A 25 -7.87 -8.39 5.76
N SER A 26 -8.96 -7.65 5.56
CA SER A 26 -10.27 -8.20 5.22
C SER A 26 -10.31 -8.91 3.86
N LEU A 27 -9.35 -8.64 2.98
CA LEU A 27 -9.23 -9.28 1.67
C LEU A 27 -8.39 -10.56 1.70
N LYS A 28 -7.67 -10.88 2.79
CA LYS A 28 -6.69 -11.97 2.83
C LYS A 28 -7.22 -13.34 2.36
N GLY A 29 -8.50 -13.62 2.61
CA GLY A 29 -9.14 -14.86 2.15
C GLY A 29 -9.57 -14.88 0.69
N VAL A 30 -9.57 -13.76 0.00
CA VAL A 30 -10.05 -13.66 -1.40
C VAL A 30 -9.03 -14.22 -2.38
N PRO A 31 -7.74 -13.81 -2.36
CA PRO A 31 -6.72 -14.35 -3.25
C PRO A 31 -6.50 -15.85 -3.09
N MET A 32 -6.71 -16.39 -1.87
CA MET A 32 -6.59 -17.82 -1.60
C MET A 32 -7.63 -18.66 -2.36
N ARG A 33 -8.80 -18.08 -2.66
CA ARG A 33 -9.90 -18.74 -3.37
C ARG A 33 -9.91 -18.44 -4.87
N MET A 34 -9.05 -17.51 -5.30
CA MET A 34 -8.90 -17.19 -6.71
C MET A 34 -8.11 -18.28 -7.43
N VAL A 35 -8.63 -18.70 -8.56
CA VAL A 35 -8.03 -19.69 -9.47
C VAL A 35 -7.86 -19.03 -10.82
N TYR A 36 -6.86 -19.45 -11.55
CA TYR A 36 -6.64 -19.01 -12.92
C TYR A 36 -7.85 -19.34 -13.81
N PRO A 37 -8.36 -18.41 -14.65
CA PRO A 37 -9.62 -18.58 -15.36
C PRO A 37 -9.68 -19.72 -16.39
N THR A 38 -8.55 -20.26 -16.83
CA THR A 38 -8.48 -21.22 -17.93
C THR A 38 -7.90 -22.55 -17.47
N GLY A 39 -8.77 -23.50 -17.15
CA GLY A 39 -8.47 -24.94 -17.19
C GLY A 39 -7.42 -25.53 -16.23
N ASN A 40 -6.64 -24.72 -15.56
CA ASN A 40 -5.60 -25.18 -14.65
C ASN A 40 -5.66 -24.40 -13.33
N PRO A 41 -6.06 -25.03 -12.21
CA PRO A 41 -6.29 -24.34 -10.95
C PRO A 41 -4.97 -24.05 -10.23
N PHE A 42 -4.18 -23.11 -10.73
CA PHE A 42 -3.07 -22.57 -9.97
C PHE A 42 -3.55 -21.44 -9.05
N PRO A 43 -3.26 -21.49 -7.74
CA PRO A 43 -3.57 -20.40 -6.84
C PRO A 43 -2.73 -19.18 -7.21
N ILE A 44 -3.39 -18.03 -7.29
CA ILE A 44 -2.77 -16.74 -7.62
C ILE A 44 -1.90 -16.25 -6.47
N TRP A 45 -2.26 -16.62 -5.26
CA TRP A 45 -1.55 -16.28 -4.04
C TRP A 45 -0.76 -17.48 -3.53
N GLN A 46 0.51 -17.24 -3.26
CA GLN A 46 1.37 -18.23 -2.65
C GLN A 46 1.72 -17.79 -1.23
N PRO A 47 1.19 -18.50 -0.21
CA PRO A 47 1.65 -18.28 1.15
C PRO A 47 3.11 -18.68 1.25
N SER A 48 3.91 -17.87 1.90
CA SER A 48 5.28 -18.26 2.20
C SER A 48 5.27 -19.40 3.22
N ALA A 49 5.74 -20.57 2.80
CA ALA A 49 5.98 -21.69 3.71
C ALA A 49 7.30 -21.53 4.48
N ARG A 50 8.08 -20.49 4.20
CA ARG A 50 9.38 -20.23 4.79
C ARG A 50 9.28 -19.04 5.73
N ASP A 51 9.69 -19.19 6.97
CA ASP A 51 9.74 -18.11 7.95
C ASP A 51 10.57 -16.93 7.43
N GLY A 52 10.01 -15.72 7.56
CA GLY A 52 10.66 -14.48 7.17
C GLY A 52 10.52 -14.08 5.70
N MET A 53 9.84 -14.87 4.86
CA MET A 53 9.49 -14.46 3.50
C MET A 53 8.08 -13.90 3.45
N PRO A 54 7.84 -12.76 2.77
CA PRO A 54 6.49 -12.21 2.60
C PRO A 54 5.63 -13.10 1.70
N ASP A 55 4.32 -13.10 1.95
CA ASP A 55 3.35 -13.67 1.01
C ASP A 55 3.47 -12.94 -0.34
N THR A 56 3.20 -13.65 -1.44
CA THR A 56 3.27 -13.07 -2.79
C THR A 56 1.94 -13.20 -3.53
N ILE A 57 1.60 -12.16 -4.29
CA ILE A 57 0.50 -12.15 -5.26
C ILE A 57 1.12 -11.84 -6.63
N LEU A 58 0.91 -12.73 -7.61
CA LEU A 58 1.46 -12.60 -8.96
C LEU A 58 2.98 -12.29 -8.95
N GLY A 59 3.73 -12.97 -8.08
CA GLY A 59 5.19 -12.84 -7.97
C GLY A 59 5.70 -11.61 -7.24
N ARG A 60 4.83 -10.74 -6.73
CA ARG A 60 5.20 -9.53 -5.97
C ARG A 60 4.80 -9.66 -4.51
N PRO A 61 5.62 -9.15 -3.57
CA PRO A 61 5.30 -9.22 -2.15
C PRO A 61 4.03 -8.47 -1.80
N VAL A 62 3.29 -8.97 -0.81
CA VAL A 62 2.08 -8.33 -0.31
C VAL A 62 2.21 -7.96 1.17
N VAL A 63 1.79 -6.74 1.50
CA VAL A 63 1.68 -6.24 2.86
C VAL A 63 0.21 -6.14 3.24
N TRP A 64 -0.19 -6.92 4.25
CA TRP A 64 -1.54 -6.89 4.79
C TRP A 64 -1.62 -5.85 5.91
N THR A 65 -2.54 -4.89 5.77
CA THR A 65 -2.70 -3.81 6.75
C THR A 65 -4.17 -3.46 6.98
N GLU A 66 -4.46 -2.94 8.16
CA GLU A 66 -5.76 -2.36 8.50
C GLU A 66 -5.89 -0.87 8.12
N LYS A 67 -4.78 -0.24 7.66
CA LYS A 67 -4.73 1.20 7.38
C LYS A 67 -5.30 1.57 6.02
N VAL A 68 -5.60 0.59 5.18
CA VAL A 68 -6.32 0.78 3.92
C VAL A 68 -7.80 0.50 4.09
N PRO A 69 -8.67 0.99 3.20
CA PRO A 69 -10.11 0.77 3.28
C PRO A 69 -10.51 -0.71 3.34
N LEU A 70 -11.70 -0.97 3.88
CA LEU A 70 -12.25 -2.33 3.95
C LEU A 70 -12.55 -2.88 2.55
N ALA A 71 -12.59 -4.20 2.46
CA ALA A 71 -12.92 -4.93 1.24
C ALA A 71 -14.20 -4.40 0.55
N GLY A 72 -14.11 -4.13 -0.74
CA GLY A 72 -15.19 -3.59 -1.56
C GLY A 72 -15.22 -2.07 -1.68
N SER A 73 -14.40 -1.35 -0.95
CA SER A 73 -14.22 0.10 -1.08
C SER A 73 -13.07 0.42 -2.04
N ALA A 74 -13.09 1.61 -2.65
CA ALA A 74 -11.97 2.06 -3.46
C ALA A 74 -10.68 2.08 -2.62
N GLY A 75 -9.60 1.51 -3.18
CA GLY A 75 -8.30 1.45 -2.52
C GLY A 75 -8.14 0.34 -1.48
N ASP A 76 -9.05 -0.64 -1.42
CA ASP A 76 -8.92 -1.82 -0.55
C ASP A 76 -7.72 -2.70 -0.89
N ILE A 77 -7.23 -2.62 -2.13
CA ILE A 77 -5.95 -3.13 -2.59
C ILE A 77 -5.31 -2.13 -3.54
N GLY A 78 -4.00 -2.02 -3.48
CA GLY A 78 -3.21 -1.19 -4.38
C GLY A 78 -1.85 -1.79 -4.66
N LEU A 79 -1.29 -1.43 -5.80
CA LEU A 79 0.07 -1.76 -6.23
C LEU A 79 0.90 -0.50 -6.23
N TYR A 80 1.97 -0.50 -5.45
CA TYR A 80 2.75 0.71 -5.18
C TYR A 80 4.24 0.47 -5.37
N ASP A 81 4.91 1.47 -5.98
CA ASP A 81 6.36 1.61 -5.94
C ASP A 81 6.73 2.84 -5.10
N PHE A 82 7.17 2.59 -3.87
CA PHE A 82 7.53 3.66 -2.92
C PHE A 82 8.84 4.39 -3.26
N ASN A 83 9.61 3.94 -4.25
CA ASN A 83 10.75 4.71 -4.74
C ASN A 83 10.34 6.05 -5.37
N HIS A 84 9.06 6.15 -5.79
CA HIS A 84 8.46 7.36 -6.35
C HIS A 84 7.70 8.20 -5.30
N TYR A 85 7.93 7.94 -4.01
CA TYR A 85 7.32 8.68 -2.91
C TYR A 85 8.39 9.41 -2.10
N TRP A 86 8.26 10.72 -2.02
CA TRP A 86 9.18 11.54 -1.24
C TRP A 86 8.65 11.80 0.15
N ILE A 87 9.53 11.63 1.12
CA ILE A 87 9.28 11.98 2.52
C ILE A 87 10.19 13.13 2.87
N GLY A 88 9.59 14.27 3.26
CA GLY A 88 10.29 15.44 3.74
C GLY A 88 10.25 15.50 5.26
N ASP A 89 11.39 15.31 5.91
CA ASP A 89 11.52 15.52 7.36
C ASP A 89 11.89 16.97 7.61
N ARG A 90 10.91 17.77 8.06
CA ARG A 90 11.10 19.20 8.36
C ARG A 90 11.72 19.44 9.72
N GLN A 91 11.41 18.60 10.68
CA GLN A 91 11.88 18.74 12.08
C GLN A 91 12.09 17.35 12.67
N ALA A 92 13.32 17.06 13.01
CA ALA A 92 13.66 15.85 13.74
C ALA A 92 12.89 15.78 15.07
N LEU A 93 12.73 14.57 15.60
CA LEU A 93 12.05 14.35 16.86
C LEU A 93 12.70 15.17 17.97
N THR A 94 11.94 16.13 18.51
CA THR A 94 12.34 16.92 19.67
C THR A 94 11.56 16.48 20.89
N PHE A 95 12.27 16.35 22.00
CA PHE A 95 11.71 15.96 23.28
C PHE A 95 11.91 17.10 24.28
N ALA A 96 10.84 17.49 24.96
CA ALA A 96 10.88 18.52 26.01
C ALA A 96 10.05 18.07 27.22
N SER A 97 10.51 18.36 28.42
CA SER A 97 9.80 18.10 29.66
C SER A 97 9.65 19.38 30.47
N THR A 98 8.54 19.48 31.16
CA THR A 98 8.28 20.59 32.11
C THR A 98 7.42 20.08 33.27
N ASN A 99 7.67 20.64 34.47
CA ASN A 99 6.84 20.42 35.65
C ASN A 99 6.00 21.66 36.00
N ALA A 100 6.15 22.77 35.27
CA ALA A 100 5.51 24.03 35.59
C ALA A 100 3.99 23.98 35.52
N GLU A 101 3.42 23.20 34.57
CA GLU A 101 1.99 23.18 34.29
C GLU A 101 1.17 22.47 35.39
N TYR A 102 1.73 21.42 35.98
CA TYR A 102 1.07 20.57 36.98
C TYR A 102 1.88 20.51 38.29
N PHE A 103 2.58 21.59 38.65
CA PHE A 103 3.41 21.64 39.83
C PHE A 103 2.66 21.29 41.13
N LYS A 104 1.37 21.64 41.24
CA LYS A 104 0.52 21.31 42.38
C LYS A 104 0.26 19.82 42.58
N TYR A 105 0.43 19.04 41.54
CA TYR A 105 0.13 17.61 41.55
C TYR A 105 1.38 16.73 41.46
N ASP A 106 2.57 17.35 41.54
CA ASP A 106 3.86 16.67 41.43
C ASP A 106 3.98 15.81 40.12
N GLN A 107 3.46 16.39 39.01
CA GLN A 107 3.44 15.72 37.69
C GLN A 107 4.36 16.44 36.71
N THR A 108 5.06 15.67 35.89
CA THR A 108 5.89 16.18 34.80
C THR A 108 5.19 15.96 33.48
N SER A 109 5.04 17.04 32.71
CA SER A 109 4.52 16.97 31.33
C SER A 109 5.65 16.73 30.32
N TYR A 110 5.44 15.83 29.38
CA TYR A 110 6.36 15.55 28.29
C TYR A 110 5.75 15.92 26.97
N ARG A 111 6.52 16.61 26.12
CA ARG A 111 6.11 16.96 24.76
C ARG A 111 7.08 16.39 23.76
N MET A 112 6.57 15.61 22.81
CA MET A 112 7.29 15.14 21.64
C MET A 112 6.74 15.83 20.39
N VAL A 113 7.63 16.38 19.57
CA VAL A 113 7.26 17.02 18.30
C VAL A 113 8.12 16.46 17.19
N HIS A 114 7.47 15.92 16.15
CA HIS A 114 8.07 15.53 14.91
C HIS A 114 7.24 16.12 13.77
N ARG A 115 7.88 16.68 12.76
CA ARG A 115 7.21 17.28 11.61
C ARG A 115 7.71 16.62 10.36
N VAL A 116 6.89 15.77 9.80
CA VAL A 116 7.15 15.04 8.57
C VAL A 116 5.96 15.24 7.62
N ASP A 117 6.25 15.29 6.34
CA ASP A 117 5.26 15.28 5.28
C ASP A 117 5.75 14.40 4.13
N GLY A 118 4.84 13.92 3.31
CA GLY A 118 5.19 13.06 2.20
C GLY A 118 4.19 13.17 1.06
N ARG A 119 4.71 13.04 -0.16
CA ARG A 119 3.87 13.04 -1.36
C ARG A 119 4.49 12.23 -2.49
N PRO A 120 3.67 11.72 -3.43
CA PRO A 120 4.17 11.15 -4.65
C PRO A 120 5.00 12.19 -5.42
N TRP A 121 6.11 11.74 -6.01
CA TRP A 121 6.89 12.59 -6.90
C TRP A 121 6.10 12.94 -8.17
N MET A 122 5.33 11.96 -8.67
CA MET A 122 4.53 12.11 -9.86
C MET A 122 3.08 12.44 -9.49
N ASN A 123 2.59 13.55 -10.02
CA ASN A 123 1.21 14.00 -9.78
C ASN A 123 0.23 13.51 -10.85
N THR A 124 0.73 13.05 -12.00
CA THR A 124 -0.07 12.57 -13.13
C THR A 124 0.52 11.26 -13.67
N PRO A 125 -0.32 10.34 -14.17
CA PRO A 125 0.16 9.15 -14.85
C PRO A 125 1.01 9.51 -16.08
N PHE A 126 1.93 8.63 -16.45
CA PHE A 126 2.65 8.72 -17.71
C PHE A 126 1.80 8.19 -18.85
N THR A 127 1.75 8.92 -19.95
CA THR A 127 1.21 8.41 -21.21
C THR A 127 2.29 7.65 -21.94
N LEU A 128 2.00 6.42 -22.34
CA LEU A 128 2.90 5.59 -23.11
C LEU A 128 3.04 6.11 -24.56
N GLN A 129 3.98 5.53 -25.29
CA GLN A 129 4.29 5.96 -26.68
C GLN A 129 3.09 5.75 -27.64
N ASP A 130 2.12 4.92 -27.29
CA ASP A 130 0.88 4.70 -28.04
C ASP A 130 -0.09 5.92 -27.97
N GLY A 131 0.22 6.90 -27.12
CA GLY A 131 -0.58 8.13 -26.94
C GLY A 131 -1.91 7.92 -26.22
N THR A 132 -2.24 6.70 -25.79
CA THR A 132 -3.55 6.35 -25.22
C THR A 132 -3.43 5.70 -23.85
N SER A 133 -2.52 4.74 -23.70
CA SER A 133 -2.33 3.99 -22.46
C SER A 133 -1.57 4.82 -21.44
N THR A 134 -1.97 4.73 -20.18
CA THR A 134 -1.34 5.45 -19.08
C THR A 134 -0.86 4.49 -18.01
N VAL A 135 0.32 4.77 -17.43
CA VAL A 135 0.89 4.00 -16.35
C VAL A 135 1.26 4.91 -15.17
N SER A 136 1.17 4.37 -13.97
CA SER A 136 1.48 5.09 -12.73
C SER A 136 2.25 4.19 -11.77
N PRO A 137 3.18 4.70 -10.96
CA PRO A 137 3.80 3.94 -9.88
C PRO A 137 2.82 3.64 -8.72
N PHE A 138 1.64 4.26 -8.71
CA PHE A 138 0.62 4.10 -7.70
C PHE A 138 -0.70 3.75 -8.38
N VAL A 139 -1.13 2.50 -8.27
CA VAL A 139 -2.39 2.01 -8.85
C VAL A 139 -3.25 1.43 -7.74
N ILE A 140 -4.49 1.87 -7.66
CA ILE A 140 -5.47 1.38 -6.69
C ILE A 140 -6.67 0.76 -7.38
N LEU A 141 -7.27 -0.23 -6.75
CA LEU A 141 -8.55 -0.77 -7.23
C LEU A 141 -9.67 0.21 -6.96
N GLY A 142 -10.44 0.53 -8.01
CA GLY A 142 -11.64 1.37 -7.89
C GLY A 142 -12.76 0.69 -7.08
N ALA A 143 -13.74 1.49 -6.62
CA ALA A 143 -14.93 0.93 -5.98
C ALA A 143 -15.71 0.08 -6.99
N LYS A 144 -16.20 -1.09 -6.55
CA LYS A 144 -17.16 -1.83 -7.36
C LYS A 144 -18.44 -1.02 -7.52
N THR A 145 -18.76 -0.65 -8.75
CA THR A 145 -20.10 -0.20 -9.09
C THR A 145 -21.04 -1.41 -9.02
N THR A 146 -21.98 -1.39 -8.09
CA THR A 146 -23.03 -2.41 -7.92
C THR A 146 -24.06 -2.24 -9.02
#